data_730f966a30ee91502bee2ee38a707635
#
_entry.id   730f966a30ee91502bee2ee38a707635
#
_cell.length_a   1.000
_cell.length_b   1.000
_cell.length_c   1.000
_cell.angle_alpha   90.00
_cell.angle_beta   90.00
_cell.angle_gamma   90.00
#
_symmetry.space_group_name_H-M   'P 1'
#
loop_
_entity.id
_entity.type
_entity.pdbx_description
1 polymer ?
#
loop_
_entity_poly.entity_id
_entity_poly.type
_entity_poly.pdbx_seq_one_letter_code
_entity_poly.pdbx_strand_id
1 'polypeptide(L)'
;RRYILNALALELGASSVATGHHLNDVLVYALKNFLGQNVDQLSKLGPVVEGEGPAVKRIRPLFDVYEDEIAAYVLLGEVPYTPAVCPLKPKGSVEDLLKDALNSLERGSPSMLISSVRALAREASRYQASGSPFKACKYCGMPTSRDVCGFCSLTQSLLGRPLGPEVRRRLREKLSLLGFT
;
A
#
# COMPACT_ATOMS: atom_id res chain seq x y z
N ARG A 1 8.27 -5.29 -2.27
CA ARG A 1 7.15 -5.71 -1.39
C ARG A 1 5.81 -5.81 -2.14
N ARG A 2 5.31 -4.71 -2.77
CA ARG A 2 3.98 -4.69 -3.44
C ARG A 2 3.78 -5.81 -4.46
N TYR A 3 4.79 -6.08 -5.29
CA TYR A 3 4.72 -7.14 -6.29
C TYR A 3 4.44 -8.51 -5.64
N ILE A 4 5.22 -8.86 -4.61
CA ILE A 4 5.10 -10.17 -3.94
C ILE A 4 3.74 -10.32 -3.26
N LEU A 5 3.26 -9.30 -2.52
CA LEU A 5 1.95 -9.33 -1.85
C LEU A 5 0.81 -9.52 -2.85
N ASN A 6 0.81 -8.77 -3.94
CA ASN A 6 -0.23 -8.91 -4.96
C ASN A 6 -0.12 -10.25 -5.71
N ALA A 7 1.11 -10.73 -6.00
CA ALA A 7 1.30 -12.03 -6.63
C ALA A 7 0.81 -13.17 -5.73
N LEU A 8 1.12 -13.11 -4.43
CA LEU A 8 0.66 -14.08 -3.45
C LEU A 8 -0.88 -14.10 -3.35
N ALA A 9 -1.50 -12.92 -3.28
CA ALA A 9 -2.95 -12.81 -3.24
C ALA A 9 -3.62 -13.44 -4.48
N LEU A 10 -3.06 -13.20 -5.66
CA LEU A 10 -3.58 -13.79 -6.90
C LEU A 10 -3.39 -15.31 -6.94
N GLU A 11 -2.24 -15.83 -6.52
CA GLU A 11 -1.99 -17.28 -6.50
C GLU A 11 -2.87 -18.02 -5.47
N LEU A 12 -3.21 -17.35 -4.37
CA LEU A 12 -4.12 -17.88 -3.34
C LEU A 12 -5.61 -17.69 -3.68
N GLY A 13 -5.96 -17.02 -4.77
CA GLY A 13 -7.35 -16.67 -5.07
C GLY A 13 -7.97 -15.78 -3.99
N ALA A 14 -7.16 -14.97 -3.30
CA ALA A 14 -7.64 -14.13 -2.22
C ALA A 14 -8.60 -13.04 -2.74
N SER A 15 -9.73 -12.85 -2.07
CA SER A 15 -10.71 -11.81 -2.40
C SER A 15 -10.21 -10.41 -2.06
N SER A 16 -9.31 -10.29 -1.07
CA SER A 16 -8.76 -9.01 -0.65
C SER A 16 -7.37 -9.15 -0.01
N VAL A 17 -6.63 -8.04 0.02
CA VAL A 17 -5.36 -7.91 0.75
C VAL A 17 -5.55 -6.90 1.86
N ALA A 18 -5.42 -7.34 3.12
CA ALA A 18 -5.36 -6.45 4.28
C ALA A 18 -3.96 -5.86 4.42
N THR A 19 -3.88 -4.56 4.66
CA THR A 19 -2.61 -3.87 4.90
C THR A 19 -2.65 -3.11 6.23
N GLY A 20 -1.54 -3.10 6.98
CA GLY A 20 -1.42 -2.41 8.26
C GLY A 20 -1.23 -0.89 8.16
N HIS A 21 -1.64 -0.26 7.04
CA HIS A 21 -1.61 1.20 6.97
C HIS A 21 -2.62 1.79 7.95
N HIS A 22 -2.15 2.70 8.77
CA HIS A 22 -2.91 3.39 9.80
C HIS A 22 -3.18 4.85 9.42
N LEU A 23 -3.90 5.58 10.27
CA LEU A 23 -4.34 6.96 10.05
C LEU A 23 -3.19 7.88 9.59
N ASN A 24 -2.09 7.90 10.33
CA ASN A 24 -0.95 8.77 10.01
C ASN A 24 -0.34 8.45 8.64
N ASP A 25 -0.20 7.17 8.27
CA ASP A 25 0.28 6.76 6.95
C ASP A 25 -0.61 7.28 5.83
N VAL A 26 -1.93 7.14 5.99
CA VAL A 26 -2.91 7.57 4.98
C VAL A 26 -2.81 9.07 4.76
N LEU A 27 -2.75 9.87 5.82
CA LEU A 27 -2.64 11.34 5.72
C LEU A 27 -1.30 11.78 5.14
N VAL A 28 -0.19 11.15 5.53
CA VAL A 28 1.12 11.42 4.91
C VAL A 28 1.07 11.17 3.41
N TYR A 29 0.48 10.05 2.97
CA TYR A 29 0.33 9.76 1.54
C TYR A 29 -0.63 10.72 0.85
N ALA A 30 -1.72 11.13 1.51
CA ALA A 30 -2.65 12.11 0.97
C ALA A 30 -1.96 13.45 0.72
N LEU A 31 -1.26 13.99 1.71
CA LEU A 31 -0.51 15.24 1.59
C LEU A 31 0.60 15.14 0.55
N LYS A 32 1.37 14.05 0.54
CA LYS A 32 2.42 13.85 -0.44
C LYS A 32 1.88 13.86 -1.87
N ASN A 33 0.75 13.18 -2.12
CA ASN A 33 0.15 13.17 -3.45
C ASN A 33 -0.46 14.53 -3.81
N PHE A 34 -1.10 15.20 -2.86
CA PHE A 34 -1.66 16.53 -3.07
C PHE A 34 -0.56 17.55 -3.44
N LEU A 35 0.50 17.62 -2.63
CA LEU A 35 1.66 18.51 -2.87
C LEU A 35 2.41 18.14 -4.15
N GLY A 36 2.44 16.87 -4.52
CA GLY A 36 3.04 16.37 -5.76
C GLY A 36 2.11 16.46 -6.98
N GLN A 37 0.95 17.11 -6.85
CA GLN A 37 -0.06 17.28 -7.91
C GLN A 37 -0.58 15.95 -8.51
N ASN A 38 -0.53 14.86 -7.73
CA ASN A 38 -1.04 13.54 -8.09
C ASN A 38 -2.39 13.29 -7.42
N VAL A 39 -3.32 14.23 -7.55
CA VAL A 39 -4.61 14.22 -6.82
C VAL A 39 -5.51 13.04 -7.17
N ASP A 40 -5.35 12.45 -8.35
CA ASP A 40 -6.03 11.21 -8.76
C ASP A 40 -5.71 10.02 -7.84
N GLN A 41 -4.54 10.01 -7.19
CA GLN A 41 -4.15 8.96 -6.24
C GLN A 41 -4.92 9.05 -4.92
N LEU A 42 -5.58 10.16 -4.62
CA LEU A 42 -6.40 10.33 -3.41
C LEU A 42 -7.60 9.37 -3.42
N SER A 43 -8.14 9.05 -4.59
CA SER A 43 -9.20 8.05 -4.76
C SER A 43 -8.83 6.66 -4.23
N LYS A 44 -7.53 6.34 -4.14
CA LYS A 44 -6.99 5.05 -3.70
C LYS A 44 -6.62 5.02 -2.22
N LEU A 45 -6.96 6.05 -1.46
CA LEU A 45 -6.59 6.17 -0.05
C LEU A 45 -7.72 5.83 0.94
N GLY A 46 -8.88 5.40 0.48
CA GLY A 46 -9.98 4.97 1.35
C GLY A 46 -9.69 3.72 2.19
N PRO A 47 -10.53 3.40 3.18
CA PRO A 47 -10.41 2.19 4.01
C PRO A 47 -10.56 0.91 3.18
N VAL A 48 -11.35 0.99 2.12
CA VAL A 48 -11.54 -0.06 1.12
C VAL A 48 -11.27 0.51 -0.25
N VAL A 49 -10.45 -0.16 -1.03
CA VAL A 49 -10.19 0.17 -2.43
C VAL A 49 -10.49 -1.07 -3.26
N GLU A 50 -11.52 -0.96 -4.10
CA GLU A 50 -11.92 -2.05 -4.97
C GLU A 50 -10.81 -2.40 -5.97
N GLY A 51 -10.76 -3.67 -6.33
CA GLY A 51 -9.87 -4.15 -7.39
C GLY A 51 -10.44 -3.78 -8.76
N GLU A 52 -9.58 -3.37 -9.67
CA GLU A 52 -9.93 -3.13 -11.08
C GLU A 52 -9.28 -4.20 -11.96
N GLY A 53 -10.06 -4.86 -12.81
CA GLY A 53 -9.57 -5.94 -13.67
C GLY A 53 -8.94 -7.08 -12.85
N PRO A 54 -7.67 -7.44 -13.10
CA PRO A 54 -7.00 -8.51 -12.36
C PRO A 54 -6.45 -8.06 -10.98
N ALA A 55 -6.70 -6.83 -10.55
CA ALA A 55 -6.21 -6.33 -9.26
C ALA A 55 -7.12 -6.82 -8.11
N VAL A 56 -6.51 -7.28 -7.03
CA VAL A 56 -7.22 -7.72 -5.81
C VAL A 56 -7.62 -6.50 -4.99
N LYS A 57 -8.83 -6.53 -4.40
CA LYS A 57 -9.32 -5.54 -3.44
C LYS A 57 -8.30 -5.32 -2.32
N ARG A 58 -8.18 -4.08 -1.85
CA ARG A 58 -7.34 -3.73 -0.71
C ARG A 58 -8.16 -3.16 0.42
N ILE A 59 -7.93 -3.67 1.63
CA ILE A 59 -8.56 -3.17 2.84
C ILE A 59 -7.50 -2.66 3.83
N ARG A 60 -7.88 -1.68 4.65
CA ARG A 60 -7.03 -1.08 5.69
C ARG A 60 -7.77 -1.13 7.02
N PRO A 61 -7.66 -2.23 7.78
CA PRO A 61 -8.37 -2.37 9.05
C PRO A 61 -8.00 -1.30 10.10
N LEU A 62 -6.79 -0.76 10.03
CA LEU A 62 -6.28 0.27 10.95
C LEU A 62 -6.46 1.70 10.43
N PHE A 63 -7.35 1.91 9.46
CA PHE A 63 -7.54 3.18 8.78
C PHE A 63 -7.81 4.37 9.72
N ASP A 64 -8.61 4.15 10.76
CA ASP A 64 -9.04 5.14 11.75
C ASP A 64 -8.22 5.09 13.05
N VAL A 65 -7.13 4.31 13.10
CA VAL A 65 -6.32 4.11 14.31
C VAL A 65 -5.05 4.96 14.24
N TYR A 66 -4.73 5.67 15.32
CA TYR A 66 -3.50 6.46 15.43
C TYR A 66 -2.27 5.55 15.60
N GLU A 67 -1.11 6.02 15.13
CA GLU A 67 0.15 5.29 15.32
C GLU A 67 0.49 5.08 16.80
N ASP A 68 0.23 6.09 17.63
CA ASP A 68 0.50 6.02 19.08
C ASP A 68 -0.42 5.01 19.78
N GLU A 69 -1.67 4.86 19.34
CA GLU A 69 -2.59 3.83 19.83
C GLU A 69 -2.08 2.42 19.48
N ILE A 70 -1.56 2.25 18.25
CA ILE A 70 -0.95 0.98 17.84
C ILE A 70 0.29 0.69 18.70
N ALA A 71 1.14 1.69 18.91
CA ALA A 71 2.33 1.56 19.76
C ALA A 71 1.95 1.17 21.20
N ALA A 72 0.97 1.84 21.79
CA ALA A 72 0.45 1.52 23.11
C ALA A 72 -0.12 0.10 23.18
N TYR A 73 -0.93 -0.31 22.19
CA TYR A 73 -1.50 -1.67 22.11
C TYR A 73 -0.40 -2.74 22.04
N VAL A 74 0.62 -2.53 21.22
CA VAL A 74 1.73 -3.48 21.05
C VAL A 74 2.54 -3.61 22.33
N LEU A 75 2.85 -2.48 23.00
CA LEU A 75 3.65 -2.47 24.23
C LEU A 75 2.90 -3.06 25.43
N LEU A 76 1.63 -2.68 25.61
CA LEU A 76 0.80 -3.14 26.73
C LEU A 76 0.29 -4.58 26.54
N GLY A 77 0.07 -4.97 25.31
CA GLY A 77 -0.40 -6.32 24.96
C GLY A 77 0.73 -7.33 24.75
N GLU A 78 1.98 -6.96 25.00
CA GLU A 78 3.16 -7.81 24.81
C GLU A 78 3.22 -8.46 23.40
N VAL A 79 2.70 -7.75 22.39
CA VAL A 79 2.67 -8.25 21.02
C VAL A 79 4.10 -8.24 20.45
N PRO A 80 4.59 -9.37 19.92
CA PRO A 80 5.92 -9.42 19.33
C PRO A 80 6.07 -8.42 18.18
N TYR A 81 7.07 -7.54 18.26
CA TYR A 81 7.39 -6.58 17.19
C TYR A 81 8.89 -6.45 17.00
N THR A 82 9.29 -5.94 15.85
CA THR A 82 10.70 -5.68 15.54
C THR A 82 10.98 -4.18 15.67
N PRO A 83 11.77 -3.75 16.65
CA PRO A 83 12.11 -2.34 16.83
C PRO A 83 13.13 -1.82 15.79
N ALA A 84 13.62 -2.69 14.91
CA ALA A 84 14.67 -2.36 13.95
C ALA A 84 14.18 -1.38 12.89
N VAL A 85 14.93 -0.30 12.70
CA VAL A 85 14.74 0.64 11.59
C VAL A 85 15.25 0.02 10.30
N CYS A 86 14.46 0.12 9.22
CA CYS A 86 14.87 -0.39 7.92
C CYS A 86 16.16 0.32 7.45
N PRO A 87 17.27 -0.40 7.21
CA PRO A 87 18.55 0.21 6.80
C PRO A 87 18.48 0.88 5.43
N LEU A 88 17.46 0.53 4.63
CA LEU A 88 17.21 1.09 3.30
C LEU A 88 16.27 2.32 3.33
N LYS A 89 15.81 2.74 4.53
CA LYS A 89 14.97 3.93 4.63
C LYS A 89 15.85 5.19 4.47
N PRO A 90 15.56 6.08 3.52
CA PRO A 90 16.28 7.35 3.41
C PRO A 90 16.10 8.17 4.69
N LYS A 91 17.18 8.77 5.21
CA LYS A 91 17.10 9.70 6.33
C LYS A 91 16.49 11.03 5.86
N GLY A 92 15.63 11.64 6.69
CA GLY A 92 15.04 12.95 6.39
C GLY A 92 14.12 12.93 5.16
N SER A 93 13.37 11.86 4.98
CA SER A 93 12.42 11.75 3.88
C SER A 93 11.27 12.78 4.01
N VAL A 94 10.67 13.15 2.89
CA VAL A 94 9.48 14.03 2.88
C VAL A 94 8.36 13.44 3.73
N GLU A 95 8.23 12.10 3.76
CA GLU A 95 7.27 11.40 4.59
C GLU A 95 7.52 11.64 6.08
N ASP A 96 8.77 11.68 6.54
CA ASP A 96 9.11 11.96 7.95
C ASP A 96 8.74 13.40 8.31
N LEU A 97 9.06 14.37 7.45
CA LEU A 97 8.69 15.78 7.66
C LEU A 97 7.17 15.98 7.72
N LEU A 98 6.43 15.34 6.82
CA LEU A 98 4.97 15.41 6.82
C LEU A 98 4.37 14.78 8.06
N LYS A 99 4.94 13.67 8.54
CA LYS A 99 4.51 13.00 9.76
C LYS A 99 4.71 13.88 10.98
N ASP A 100 5.88 14.51 11.13
CA ASP A 100 6.19 15.44 12.23
C ASP A 100 5.24 16.65 12.21
N ALA A 101 4.95 17.20 11.02
CA ALA A 101 4.00 18.30 10.86
C ALA A 101 2.58 17.90 11.26
N LEU A 102 2.10 16.73 10.82
CA LEU A 102 0.79 16.20 11.20
C LEU A 102 0.68 15.97 12.71
N ASN A 103 1.69 15.38 13.33
CA ASN A 103 1.71 15.16 14.78
C ASN A 103 1.72 16.49 15.56
N SER A 104 2.36 17.54 15.01
CA SER A 104 2.32 18.88 15.60
C SER A 104 0.95 19.52 15.50
N LEU A 105 0.26 19.35 14.37
CA LEU A 105 -1.11 19.82 14.19
C LEU A 105 -2.09 19.14 15.15
N GLU A 106 -1.98 17.82 15.33
CA GLU A 106 -2.84 17.06 16.25
C GLU A 106 -2.66 17.52 17.70
N ARG A 107 -1.41 17.82 18.12
CA ARG A 107 -1.16 18.38 19.47
C ARG A 107 -1.78 19.75 19.67
N GLY A 108 -1.82 20.57 18.61
CA GLY A 108 -2.44 21.91 18.67
C GLY A 108 -3.95 21.90 18.50
N SER A 109 -4.49 20.89 17.84
CA SER A 109 -5.93 20.76 17.59
C SER A 109 -6.30 19.25 17.59
N PRO A 110 -6.63 18.70 18.76
CA PRO A 110 -6.98 17.31 18.93
C PRO A 110 -8.15 16.87 18.02
N SER A 111 -8.09 15.66 17.51
CA SER A 111 -9.03 15.06 16.55
C SER A 111 -9.00 15.64 15.13
N MET A 112 -8.04 16.52 14.82
CA MET A 112 -7.87 17.05 13.47
C MET A 112 -7.52 15.94 12.47
N LEU A 113 -6.62 15.06 12.83
CA LEU A 113 -6.17 13.99 11.92
C LEU A 113 -7.29 12.96 11.65
N ILE A 114 -8.01 12.52 12.68
CA ILE A 114 -9.12 11.56 12.49
C ILE A 114 -10.26 12.17 11.66
N SER A 115 -10.57 13.45 11.89
CA SER A 115 -11.56 14.17 11.09
C SER A 115 -11.14 14.30 9.63
N SER A 116 -9.85 14.56 9.39
CA SER A 116 -9.27 14.69 8.04
C SER A 116 -9.29 13.37 7.28
N VAL A 117 -8.88 12.25 7.91
CA VAL A 117 -8.87 10.95 7.23
C VAL A 117 -10.30 10.47 6.92
N ARG A 118 -11.26 10.74 7.81
CA ARG A 118 -12.68 10.43 7.57
C ARG A 118 -13.28 11.29 6.46
N ALA A 119 -12.91 12.57 6.40
CA ALA A 119 -13.30 13.44 5.30
C ALA A 119 -12.73 12.93 3.97
N LEU A 120 -11.44 12.57 3.94
CA LEU A 120 -10.80 11.97 2.77
C LEU A 120 -11.54 10.72 2.30
N ALA A 121 -11.92 9.82 3.22
CA ALA A 121 -12.66 8.61 2.89
C ALA A 121 -14.02 8.89 2.24
N ARG A 122 -14.77 9.87 2.75
CA ARG A 122 -16.07 10.30 2.19
C ARG A 122 -15.93 10.91 0.80
N GLU A 123 -14.87 11.69 0.60
CA GLU A 123 -14.64 12.44 -0.63
C GLU A 123 -13.81 11.69 -1.67
N ALA A 124 -13.28 10.50 -1.32
CA ALA A 124 -12.38 9.74 -2.18
C ALA A 124 -12.95 9.48 -3.59
N SER A 125 -14.26 9.24 -3.70
CA SER A 125 -14.93 9.02 -4.98
C SER A 125 -14.96 10.25 -5.90
N ARG A 126 -14.78 11.45 -5.35
CA ARG A 126 -14.70 12.71 -6.15
C ARG A 126 -13.36 12.86 -6.86
N TYR A 127 -12.33 12.22 -6.36
CA TYR A 127 -11.03 12.18 -7.01
C TYR A 127 -11.01 11.04 -8.01
N GLN A 128 -11.52 11.29 -9.21
CA GLN A 128 -11.55 10.26 -10.25
C GLN A 128 -10.14 9.82 -10.63
N ALA A 129 -9.92 8.53 -10.64
CA ALA A 129 -8.68 7.97 -11.16
C ALA A 129 -8.62 8.23 -12.67
N SER A 130 -7.85 9.20 -13.11
CA SER A 130 -7.58 9.50 -14.52
C SER A 130 -6.59 8.49 -15.12
N GLY A 131 -6.81 7.19 -14.88
CA GLY A 131 -5.92 6.13 -15.33
C GLY A 131 -6.58 5.19 -16.33
N SER A 132 -5.79 4.66 -17.26
CA SER A 132 -6.22 3.55 -18.09
C SER A 132 -6.57 2.35 -17.20
N PRO A 133 -7.62 1.58 -17.54
CA PRO A 133 -8.01 0.40 -16.80
C PRO A 133 -6.84 -0.57 -16.66
N PHE A 134 -6.76 -1.25 -15.53
CA PHE A 134 -5.72 -2.26 -15.34
C PHE A 134 -5.90 -3.41 -16.30
N LYS A 135 -4.81 -3.80 -16.93
CA LYS A 135 -4.68 -4.99 -17.78
C LYS A 135 -3.63 -5.94 -17.22
N ALA A 136 -3.55 -7.14 -17.75
CA ALA A 136 -2.53 -8.09 -17.34
C ALA A 136 -1.18 -7.78 -17.98
N CYS A 137 -0.12 -7.82 -17.20
CA CYS A 137 1.26 -7.70 -17.69
C CYS A 137 1.57 -8.81 -18.70
N LYS A 138 2.09 -8.46 -19.86
CA LYS A 138 2.40 -9.43 -20.94
C LYS A 138 3.39 -10.54 -20.55
N TYR A 139 4.21 -10.31 -19.53
CA TYR A 139 5.18 -11.31 -19.05
C TYR A 139 4.64 -12.18 -17.92
N CYS A 140 4.06 -11.58 -16.89
CA CYS A 140 3.73 -12.29 -15.64
C CYS A 140 2.25 -12.26 -15.26
N GLY A 141 1.39 -11.61 -16.06
CA GLY A 141 -0.05 -11.52 -15.79
C GLY A 141 -0.46 -10.62 -14.61
N MET A 142 0.47 -9.95 -13.96
CA MET A 142 0.15 -9.03 -12.85
C MET A 142 -0.58 -7.79 -13.34
N PRO A 143 -1.52 -7.24 -12.52
CA PRO A 143 -2.25 -6.03 -12.88
C PRO A 143 -1.30 -4.84 -13.10
N THR A 144 -1.55 -4.10 -14.18
CA THR A 144 -0.76 -2.93 -14.56
C THR A 144 -1.55 -2.02 -15.50
N SER A 145 -1.34 -0.71 -15.44
CA SER A 145 -1.87 0.25 -16.39
C SER A 145 -1.05 0.32 -17.70
N ARG A 146 0.09 -0.37 -17.77
CA ARG A 146 1.00 -0.44 -18.92
C ARG A 146 1.05 -1.87 -19.47
N ASP A 147 1.73 -2.09 -20.59
CA ASP A 147 1.89 -3.45 -21.15
C ASP A 147 2.79 -4.33 -20.30
N VAL A 148 3.72 -3.73 -19.57
CA VAL A 148 4.67 -4.40 -18.67
C VAL A 148 4.56 -3.79 -17.28
N CYS A 149 4.39 -4.61 -16.26
CA CYS A 149 4.35 -4.13 -14.87
C CYS A 149 5.72 -3.59 -14.43
N GLY A 150 5.71 -2.70 -13.42
CA GLY A 150 6.92 -2.05 -12.92
C GLY A 150 8.01 -3.02 -12.47
N PHE A 151 7.64 -4.17 -11.92
CA PHE A 151 8.62 -5.18 -11.50
C PHE A 151 9.32 -5.86 -12.71
N CYS A 152 8.55 -6.28 -13.70
CA CYS A 152 9.12 -6.87 -14.92
C CYS A 152 9.97 -5.85 -15.69
N SER A 153 9.51 -4.59 -15.80
CA SER A 153 10.25 -3.51 -16.45
C SER A 153 11.58 -3.24 -15.74
N LEU A 154 11.57 -3.12 -14.41
CA LEU A 154 12.77 -2.88 -13.60
C LEU A 154 13.76 -4.04 -13.73
N THR A 155 13.30 -5.28 -13.58
CA THR A 155 14.19 -6.44 -13.65
C THR A 155 14.76 -6.65 -15.06
N GLN A 156 13.99 -6.35 -16.09
CA GLN A 156 14.48 -6.38 -17.47
C GLN A 156 15.56 -5.32 -17.70
N SER A 157 15.40 -4.11 -17.17
CA SER A 157 16.38 -3.05 -17.29
C SER A 157 17.69 -3.38 -16.55
N LEU A 158 17.60 -3.97 -15.34
CA LEU A 158 18.76 -4.23 -14.50
C LEU A 158 19.47 -5.56 -14.83
N LEU A 159 18.71 -6.58 -15.21
CA LEU A 159 19.18 -7.97 -15.33
C LEU A 159 19.04 -8.56 -16.74
N GLY A 160 18.62 -7.74 -17.72
CA GLY A 160 18.40 -8.18 -19.09
C GLY A 160 17.18 -9.07 -19.31
N ARG A 161 16.43 -9.44 -18.25
CA ARG A 161 15.24 -10.33 -18.33
C ARG A 161 14.18 -9.98 -17.30
N PRO A 162 12.88 -10.16 -17.61
CA PRO A 162 11.80 -9.95 -16.66
C PRO A 162 11.70 -11.13 -15.69
N LEU A 163 11.86 -10.87 -14.37
CA LEU A 163 11.80 -11.92 -13.35
C LEU A 163 10.37 -12.23 -12.86
N GLY A 164 9.37 -11.49 -13.30
CA GLY A 164 7.99 -11.71 -12.87
C GLY A 164 7.47 -13.14 -13.08
N PRO A 165 7.66 -13.77 -14.25
CA PRO A 165 7.23 -15.16 -14.48
C PRO A 165 7.92 -16.15 -13.52
N GLU A 166 9.23 -16.00 -13.30
CA GLU A 166 10.00 -16.86 -12.40
C GLU A 166 9.51 -16.73 -10.95
N VAL A 167 9.30 -15.50 -10.48
CA VAL A 167 8.81 -15.25 -9.11
C VAL A 167 7.43 -15.88 -8.92
N ARG A 168 6.50 -15.74 -9.87
CA ARG A 168 5.17 -16.36 -9.79
C ARG A 168 5.25 -17.88 -9.78
N ARG A 169 6.10 -18.48 -10.61
CA ARG A 169 6.32 -19.93 -10.60
C ARG A 169 6.81 -20.41 -9.22
N ARG A 170 7.85 -19.76 -8.67
CA ARG A 170 8.39 -20.11 -7.34
C ARG A 170 7.36 -19.91 -6.21
N LEU A 171 6.48 -18.92 -6.31
CA LEU A 171 5.39 -18.74 -5.34
C LEU A 171 4.42 -19.91 -5.39
N ARG A 172 3.97 -20.33 -6.57
CA ARG A 172 3.08 -21.50 -6.74
C ARG A 172 3.71 -22.78 -6.18
N GLU A 173 4.94 -23.04 -6.54
CA GLU A 173 5.68 -24.20 -6.02
C GLU A 173 5.72 -24.22 -4.48
N LYS A 174 6.04 -23.05 -3.87
CA LYS A 174 6.04 -22.94 -2.40
C LYS A 174 4.65 -23.07 -1.78
N LEU A 175 3.62 -22.50 -2.37
CA LEU A 175 2.25 -22.63 -1.89
C LEU A 175 1.77 -24.08 -1.97
N SER A 176 2.07 -24.78 -3.05
CA SER A 176 1.76 -26.19 -3.19
C SER A 176 2.44 -27.04 -2.10
N LEU A 177 3.71 -26.78 -1.79
CA LEU A 177 4.42 -27.47 -0.70
C LEU A 177 3.80 -27.19 0.69
N LEU A 178 3.13 -26.06 0.86
CA LEU A 178 2.44 -25.67 2.10
C LEU A 178 0.97 -26.09 2.12
N GLY A 179 0.46 -26.77 1.08
CA GLY A 179 -0.90 -27.28 1.01
C GLY A 179 -1.96 -26.22 0.67
N PHE A 180 -1.58 -25.11 0.02
CA PHE A 180 -2.51 -24.04 -0.37
C PHE A 180 -3.02 -24.14 -1.82
N THR A 181 -2.74 -25.22 -2.52
CA THR A 181 -3.19 -25.46 -3.91
C THR A 181 -3.77 -26.86 -4.06
#